data_bc8f1c30ac2408d98216752246d04d5b
#
_entry.id   bc8f1c30ac2408d98216752246d04d5b
#
_cell.length_a   1.000
_cell.length_b   1.000
_cell.length_c   1.000
_cell.angle_alpha   90.00
_cell.angle_beta   90.00
_cell.angle_gamma   90.00
#
_symmetry.space_group_name_H-M   'P 1'
#
loop_
_entity.id
_entity.type
_entity.pdbx_description
1 polymer ?
#
loop_
_entity_poly.entity_id
_entity_poly.type
_entity_poly.pdbx_seq_one_letter_code
_entity_poly.pdbx_strand_id
1 'polypeptide(L)'
;MKTHLVLAAAATLALSGVAYAKGDLTLKPVELEELTVGTGNSGFGVSQTKYELETGKSYSLTVKSTGKKECAWQSPGLFQSIFLRKVEAGGMEIKAIHLTELEFEEEGEAEMFFVPIKPGTFAWYCKGMEERGMKGEFIVK
;
A
#
# COMPACT_ATOMS: atom_id res chain seq x y z
N MET A 1 62.96 -23.04 -26.44
CA MET A 1 62.33 -21.74 -26.24
C MET A 1 61.08 -21.95 -25.45
N LYS A 2 61.20 -21.66 -24.19
CA LYS A 2 60.14 -21.82 -23.18
C LYS A 2 59.71 -20.42 -22.73
N THR A 3 58.52 -20.33 -22.19
CA THR A 3 57.95 -19.17 -21.49
C THR A 3 57.24 -18.16 -22.36
N HIS A 4 55.88 -18.14 -22.20
CA HIS A 4 55.01 -16.99 -21.99
C HIS A 4 53.54 -17.44 -22.07
N LEU A 5 53.08 -18.11 -21.05
CA LEU A 5 51.63 -18.45 -20.91
C LEU A 5 51.23 -18.48 -19.44
N VAL A 6 51.38 -17.39 -18.70
CA VAL A 6 50.81 -17.20 -17.37
C VAL A 6 50.64 -15.71 -17.15
N LEU A 7 49.56 -15.08 -17.57
CA LEU A 7 49.09 -13.77 -17.06
C LEU A 7 47.73 -13.39 -17.67
N ALA A 8 46.70 -14.22 -17.57
CA ALA A 8 45.35 -13.84 -18.00
C ALA A 8 44.24 -14.32 -17.08
N ALA A 9 44.54 -14.64 -15.81
CA ALA A 9 43.54 -15.22 -14.89
C ALA A 9 43.23 -14.39 -13.63
N ALA A 10 43.58 -13.12 -13.58
CA ALA A 10 43.45 -12.31 -12.34
C ALA A 10 42.57 -11.06 -12.44
N ALA A 11 41.72 -10.92 -13.45
CA ALA A 11 40.97 -9.67 -13.65
C ALA A 11 39.42 -9.81 -13.54
N THR A 12 38.89 -10.96 -13.12
CA THR A 12 37.42 -11.14 -13.10
C THR A 12 36.76 -11.19 -11.70
N LEU A 13 37.47 -10.84 -10.64
CA LEU A 13 36.93 -10.91 -9.26
C LEU A 13 36.53 -9.57 -8.62
N ALA A 14 36.40 -8.48 -9.34
CA ALA A 14 36.17 -7.17 -8.74
C ALA A 14 34.82 -6.51 -9.01
N LEU A 15 33.77 -7.26 -9.39
CA LEU A 15 32.42 -6.73 -9.60
C LEU A 15 31.33 -7.46 -8.80
N SER A 16 31.69 -8.04 -7.66
CA SER A 16 30.66 -8.40 -6.68
C SER A 16 30.17 -7.13 -5.98
N GLY A 17 29.19 -6.46 -6.59
CA GLY A 17 28.49 -5.39 -5.92
C GLY A 17 27.94 -5.90 -4.59
N VAL A 18 28.27 -5.20 -3.50
CA VAL A 18 27.76 -5.53 -2.16
C VAL A 18 26.25 -5.35 -2.19
N ALA A 19 25.51 -6.46 -2.17
CA ALA A 19 24.04 -6.42 -2.01
C ALA A 19 23.73 -6.05 -0.56
N TYR A 20 23.33 -4.81 -0.32
CA TYR A 20 22.79 -4.40 0.97
C TYR A 20 21.29 -4.78 1.03
N ALA A 21 20.93 -5.63 1.98
CA ALA A 21 19.53 -5.79 2.35
C ALA A 21 19.03 -4.46 2.95
N LYS A 22 17.85 -4.02 2.54
CA LYS A 22 17.22 -2.78 3.04
C LYS A 22 16.76 -2.85 4.50
N GLY A 23 16.97 -3.99 5.18
CA GLY A 23 16.52 -4.21 6.56
C GLY A 23 15.02 -4.45 6.67
N ASP A 24 14.43 -4.06 7.78
CA ASP A 24 12.99 -4.19 8.01
C ASP A 24 12.22 -3.07 7.28
N LEU A 25 11.55 -3.44 6.20
CA LEU A 25 10.75 -2.52 5.37
C LEU A 25 9.44 -2.08 6.06
N THR A 26 9.10 -2.67 7.20
CA THR A 26 7.85 -2.35 7.91
C THR A 26 8.02 -1.25 8.96
N LEU A 27 9.24 -0.85 9.24
CA LEU A 27 9.55 0.22 10.20
C LEU A 27 9.38 1.60 9.55
N LYS A 28 8.89 2.56 10.36
CA LYS A 28 8.75 3.98 9.98
C LYS A 28 7.95 4.16 8.69
N PRO A 29 6.64 3.85 8.69
CA PRO A 29 5.80 4.06 7.53
C PRO A 29 5.78 5.54 7.15
N VAL A 30 5.60 5.80 5.86
CA VAL A 30 5.20 7.11 5.35
C VAL A 30 3.70 7.21 5.54
N GLU A 31 3.26 8.18 6.32
CA GLU A 31 1.85 8.49 6.53
C GLU A 31 1.29 9.12 5.25
N LEU A 32 0.25 8.51 4.69
CA LEU A 32 -0.47 9.02 3.54
C LEU A 32 -1.54 10.00 4.00
N GLU A 33 -1.96 10.89 3.10
CA GLU A 33 -3.09 11.76 3.35
C GLU A 33 -4.36 10.93 3.63
N GLU A 34 -5.10 11.31 4.68
CA GLU A 34 -6.31 10.61 5.11
C GLU A 34 -7.35 10.53 3.99
N LEU A 35 -7.89 9.35 3.78
CA LEU A 35 -9.03 9.13 2.92
C LEU A 35 -10.32 9.22 3.73
N THR A 36 -11.05 10.33 3.59
CA THR A 36 -12.39 10.45 4.16
C THR A 36 -13.43 10.10 3.11
N VAL A 37 -14.28 9.11 3.38
CA VAL A 37 -15.44 8.74 2.55
C VAL A 37 -16.74 9.25 3.15
N GLY A 38 -17.74 9.49 2.30
CA GLY A 38 -19.04 10.00 2.75
C GLY A 38 -19.09 11.51 2.92
N THR A 39 -18.19 12.28 2.29
CA THR A 39 -18.14 13.74 2.38
C THR A 39 -19.25 14.41 1.56
N GLY A 40 -19.40 15.73 1.76
CA GLY A 40 -20.41 16.53 1.07
C GLY A 40 -21.84 16.33 1.62
N ASN A 41 -22.80 17.09 1.10
CA ASN A 41 -24.18 17.05 1.57
C ASN A 41 -24.88 15.72 1.23
N SER A 42 -24.58 15.15 0.07
CA SER A 42 -25.14 13.86 -0.39
C SER A 42 -24.53 12.63 0.32
N GLY A 43 -23.35 12.78 0.93
CA GLY A 43 -22.61 11.70 1.54
C GLY A 43 -21.90 10.76 0.54
N PHE A 44 -21.76 11.16 -0.73
CA PHE A 44 -21.06 10.39 -1.76
C PHE A 44 -19.70 10.98 -2.15
N GLY A 45 -19.25 12.02 -1.48
CA GLY A 45 -17.93 12.62 -1.71
C GLY A 45 -16.81 11.82 -1.05
N VAL A 46 -15.61 12.04 -1.54
CA VAL A 46 -14.35 11.51 -0.98
C VAL A 46 -13.31 12.63 -0.91
N SER A 47 -12.39 12.56 0.04
CA SER A 47 -11.34 13.59 0.19
C SER A 47 -10.21 13.41 -0.82
N GLN A 48 -9.90 12.18 -1.20
CA GLN A 48 -8.81 11.81 -2.08
C GLN A 48 -9.29 10.82 -3.12
N THR A 49 -8.77 10.91 -4.34
CA THR A 49 -9.06 9.94 -5.40
C THR A 49 -7.81 9.21 -5.89
N LYS A 50 -6.62 9.68 -5.50
CA LYS A 50 -5.37 9.16 -6.04
C LYS A 50 -4.26 9.15 -5.00
N TYR A 51 -3.54 8.04 -4.95
CA TYR A 51 -2.31 7.88 -4.16
C TYR A 51 -1.17 7.39 -5.06
N GLU A 52 0.03 7.95 -4.89
CA GLU A 52 1.24 7.48 -5.56
C GLU A 52 2.15 6.79 -4.53
N LEU A 53 2.52 5.56 -4.82
CA LEU A 53 3.28 4.68 -3.93
C LEU A 53 4.50 4.09 -4.66
N GLU A 54 5.46 3.61 -3.89
CA GLU A 54 6.64 2.90 -4.37
C GLU A 54 6.67 1.49 -3.81
N THR A 55 7.05 0.50 -4.63
CA THR A 55 7.27 -0.87 -4.17
C THR A 55 8.38 -0.91 -3.10
N GLY A 56 8.19 -1.73 -2.07
CA GLY A 56 9.18 -1.91 -0.99
C GLY A 56 9.30 -0.73 -0.04
N LYS A 57 8.37 0.22 -0.06
CA LYS A 57 8.29 1.33 0.89
C LYS A 57 7.11 1.14 1.83
N SER A 58 7.32 1.35 3.13
CA SER A 58 6.27 1.21 4.14
C SER A 58 5.36 2.43 4.17
N TYR A 59 4.04 2.19 4.23
CA TYR A 59 3.02 3.23 4.30
C TYR A 59 2.02 2.95 5.41
N SER A 60 1.38 4.01 5.91
CA SER A 60 0.13 3.95 6.65
C SER A 60 -0.93 4.79 5.95
N LEU A 61 -2.17 4.32 5.94
CA LEU A 61 -3.33 5.01 5.39
C LEU A 61 -4.49 4.92 6.38
N THR A 62 -4.94 6.06 6.86
CA THR A 62 -6.20 6.17 7.59
C THR A 62 -7.35 6.30 6.60
N VAL A 63 -8.31 5.38 6.68
CA VAL A 63 -9.61 5.46 6.00
C VAL A 63 -10.66 5.82 7.04
N LYS A 64 -11.37 6.90 6.81
CA LYS A 64 -12.39 7.44 7.72
C LYS A 64 -13.73 7.53 7.03
N SER A 65 -14.77 7.08 7.69
CA SER A 65 -16.16 7.25 7.26
C SER A 65 -16.83 8.36 8.06
N THR A 66 -17.61 9.22 7.38
CA THR A 66 -18.47 10.21 8.03
C THR A 66 -19.76 9.61 8.58
N GLY A 67 -20.03 8.33 8.32
CA GLY A 67 -21.27 7.65 8.71
C GLY A 67 -22.52 8.05 7.92
N LYS A 68 -22.41 9.01 6.96
CA LYS A 68 -23.57 9.40 6.13
C LYS A 68 -24.02 8.32 5.18
N LYS A 69 -23.12 7.46 4.78
CA LYS A 69 -23.37 6.27 3.95
C LYS A 69 -22.52 5.13 4.48
N GLU A 70 -23.11 3.97 4.58
CA GLU A 70 -22.39 2.74 4.76
C GLU A 70 -21.38 2.55 3.61
N CYS A 71 -20.17 2.15 3.92
CA CYS A 71 -19.13 1.94 2.92
C CYS A 71 -18.33 0.69 3.21
N ALA A 72 -18.52 -0.35 2.43
CA ALA A 72 -17.58 -1.46 2.34
C ALA A 72 -16.43 -1.03 1.43
N TRP A 73 -15.39 -0.43 2.02
CA TRP A 73 -14.22 0.05 1.30
C TRP A 73 -13.33 -1.11 0.88
N GLN A 74 -13.04 -1.19 -0.41
CA GLN A 74 -12.31 -2.29 -1.03
C GLN A 74 -11.23 -1.78 -1.97
N SER A 75 -10.13 -2.54 -2.05
CA SER A 75 -9.12 -2.44 -3.09
C SER A 75 -8.53 -3.83 -3.37
N PRO A 76 -9.28 -4.75 -4.00
CA PRO A 76 -8.88 -6.15 -4.12
C PRO A 76 -7.52 -6.34 -4.80
N GLY A 77 -7.23 -5.54 -5.82
CA GLY A 77 -5.96 -5.60 -6.54
C GLY A 77 -4.77 -5.17 -5.68
N LEU A 78 -4.94 -4.09 -4.90
CA LEU A 78 -3.91 -3.63 -3.97
C LEU A 78 -3.71 -4.65 -2.85
N PHE A 79 -4.79 -5.14 -2.23
CA PHE A 79 -4.71 -6.09 -1.11
C PHE A 79 -3.97 -7.38 -1.46
N GLN A 80 -4.07 -7.82 -2.73
CA GLN A 80 -3.28 -8.95 -3.24
C GLN A 80 -1.82 -8.60 -3.59
N SER A 81 -1.48 -7.32 -3.56
CA SER A 81 -0.19 -6.79 -4.02
C SER A 81 0.58 -6.05 -2.92
N ILE A 82 0.22 -6.30 -1.66
CA ILE A 82 0.88 -5.73 -0.48
C ILE A 82 1.27 -6.81 0.52
N PHE A 83 2.27 -6.50 1.35
CA PHE A 83 2.43 -7.10 2.66
C PHE A 83 1.60 -6.25 3.65
N LEU A 84 0.53 -6.81 4.20
CA LEU A 84 -0.27 -6.18 5.24
C LEU A 84 0.40 -6.43 6.59
N ARG A 85 0.86 -5.36 7.24
CA ARG A 85 1.49 -5.46 8.56
C ARG A 85 0.44 -5.57 9.67
N LYS A 86 -0.55 -4.66 9.64
CA LYS A 86 -1.63 -4.56 10.62
C LYS A 86 -2.72 -3.60 10.14
N VAL A 87 -3.86 -3.66 10.82
CA VAL A 87 -4.90 -2.63 10.81
C VAL A 87 -5.15 -2.18 12.25
N GLU A 88 -5.27 -0.90 12.48
CA GLU A 88 -5.69 -0.32 13.76
C GLU A 88 -7.10 0.24 13.63
N ALA A 89 -7.99 -0.16 14.52
CA ALA A 89 -9.37 0.30 14.54
C ALA A 89 -9.96 0.17 15.96
N GLY A 90 -10.69 1.18 16.43
CA GLY A 90 -11.39 1.13 17.71
C GLY A 90 -10.49 0.83 18.92
N GLY A 91 -9.24 1.27 18.88
CA GLY A 91 -8.25 1.01 19.94
C GLY A 91 -7.66 -0.41 19.91
N MET A 92 -7.88 -1.17 18.85
CA MET A 92 -7.33 -2.50 18.63
C MET A 92 -6.29 -2.51 17.52
N GLU A 93 -5.24 -3.32 17.67
CA GLU A 93 -4.32 -3.69 16.61
C GLU A 93 -4.69 -5.07 16.08
N ILE A 94 -5.07 -5.13 14.81
CA ILE A 94 -5.54 -6.34 14.13
C ILE A 94 -4.40 -6.88 13.26
N LYS A 95 -3.94 -8.10 13.51
CA LYS A 95 -2.98 -8.81 12.67
C LYS A 95 -3.75 -9.74 11.73
N ALA A 96 -3.73 -9.43 10.45
CA ALA A 96 -4.38 -10.23 9.42
C ALA A 96 -3.38 -10.56 8.31
N ILE A 97 -3.49 -11.73 7.73
CA ILE A 97 -2.66 -12.14 6.58
C ILE A 97 -3.15 -11.42 5.32
N HIS A 98 -4.45 -11.18 5.22
CA HIS A 98 -5.10 -10.59 4.07
C HIS A 98 -6.30 -9.75 4.51
N LEU A 99 -6.55 -8.67 3.77
CA LEU A 99 -7.71 -7.82 3.94
C LEU A 99 -8.60 -7.96 2.71
N THR A 100 -9.89 -8.10 2.91
CA THR A 100 -10.89 -8.10 1.83
C THR A 100 -11.60 -6.76 1.72
N GLU A 101 -12.00 -6.20 2.87
CA GLU A 101 -12.68 -4.91 2.95
C GLU A 101 -12.53 -4.30 4.35
N LEU A 102 -12.77 -3.01 4.44
CA LEU A 102 -13.07 -2.29 5.67
C LEU A 102 -14.51 -1.79 5.55
N GLU A 103 -15.43 -2.39 6.29
CA GLU A 103 -16.84 -2.03 6.23
C GLU A 103 -17.19 -1.07 7.36
N PHE A 104 -17.59 0.13 6.96
CA PHE A 104 -18.03 1.20 7.87
C PHE A 104 -19.57 1.29 7.81
N GLU A 105 -20.25 0.77 8.82
CA GLU A 105 -21.71 0.87 8.98
C GLU A 105 -22.12 2.26 9.51
N GLU A 106 -21.23 2.93 10.23
CA GLU A 106 -21.41 4.24 10.82
C GLU A 106 -20.13 5.09 10.76
N GLU A 107 -20.09 6.21 11.46
CA GLU A 107 -18.88 7.03 11.59
C GLU A 107 -17.78 6.25 12.29
N GLY A 108 -16.59 6.25 11.70
CA GLY A 108 -15.45 5.53 12.25
C GLY A 108 -14.22 5.68 11.38
N GLU A 109 -13.12 5.09 11.87
CA GLU A 109 -11.84 5.09 11.16
C GLU A 109 -11.09 3.79 11.37
N ALA A 110 -10.25 3.46 10.39
CA ALA A 110 -9.29 2.38 10.46
C ALA A 110 -7.99 2.81 9.78
N GLU A 111 -6.85 2.52 10.40
CA GLU A 111 -5.53 2.78 9.82
C GLU A 111 -4.89 1.48 9.37
N MET A 112 -4.55 1.39 8.10
CA MET A 112 -3.91 0.24 7.49
C MET A 112 -2.41 0.51 7.31
N PHE A 113 -1.56 -0.43 7.77
CA PHE A 113 -0.09 -0.39 7.63
C PHE A 113 0.37 -1.45 6.65
N PHE A 114 1.07 -1.06 5.58
CA PHE A 114 1.38 -1.97 4.50
C PHE A 114 2.65 -1.60 3.72
N VAL A 115 3.15 -2.58 2.97
CA VAL A 115 4.25 -2.41 2.03
C VAL A 115 3.80 -2.94 0.67
N PRO A 116 3.72 -2.11 -0.39
CA PRO A 116 3.46 -2.59 -1.74
C PRO A 116 4.61 -3.49 -2.22
N ILE A 117 4.25 -4.65 -2.79
CA ILE A 117 5.22 -5.65 -3.27
C ILE A 117 5.21 -5.81 -4.79
N LYS A 118 4.28 -5.14 -5.48
CA LYS A 118 4.11 -5.23 -6.93
C LYS A 118 3.69 -3.88 -7.50
N PRO A 119 4.33 -3.39 -8.58
CA PRO A 119 3.89 -2.18 -9.26
C PRO A 119 2.57 -2.41 -10.01
N GLY A 120 1.82 -1.33 -10.22
CA GLY A 120 0.55 -1.36 -10.95
C GLY A 120 -0.38 -0.22 -10.55
N THR A 121 -1.52 -0.13 -11.22
CA THR A 121 -2.61 0.77 -10.85
C THR A 121 -3.75 -0.08 -10.32
N PHE A 122 -4.17 0.22 -9.09
CA PHE A 122 -5.16 -0.55 -8.35
C PHE A 122 -6.33 0.35 -7.95
N ALA A 123 -7.53 0.01 -8.41
CA ALA A 123 -8.73 0.74 -8.01
C ALA A 123 -9.09 0.47 -6.56
N TRP A 124 -9.60 1.49 -5.88
CA TRP A 124 -10.33 1.36 -4.63
C TRP A 124 -11.74 1.97 -4.77
N TYR A 125 -12.67 1.52 -3.98
CA TYR A 125 -14.07 1.97 -4.05
C TYR A 125 -14.84 1.59 -2.77
N CYS A 126 -15.96 2.30 -2.52
CA CYS A 126 -17.03 1.79 -1.66
C CYS A 126 -17.96 0.95 -2.55
N LYS A 127 -18.06 -0.35 -2.26
CA LYS A 127 -18.81 -1.34 -3.05
C LYS A 127 -20.25 -0.90 -3.33
N GLY A 128 -20.60 -0.88 -4.61
CA GLY A 128 -21.93 -0.46 -5.08
C GLY A 128 -22.13 1.06 -5.16
N MET A 129 -21.09 1.87 -4.84
CA MET A 129 -21.16 3.33 -4.89
C MET A 129 -20.18 3.96 -5.88
N GLU A 130 -19.56 3.14 -6.73
CA GLU A 130 -18.56 3.56 -7.73
C GLU A 130 -19.13 4.58 -8.71
N GLU A 131 -20.37 4.38 -9.16
CA GLU A 131 -21.07 5.29 -10.08
C GLU A 131 -21.51 6.61 -9.41
N ARG A 132 -21.48 6.64 -8.08
CA ARG A 132 -21.73 7.85 -7.28
C ARG A 132 -20.46 8.66 -7.02
N GLY A 133 -19.28 8.15 -7.45
CA GLY A 133 -18.00 8.82 -7.29
C GLY A 133 -17.17 8.37 -6.08
N MET A 134 -17.63 7.38 -5.30
CA MET A 134 -16.87 6.85 -4.16
C MET A 134 -15.84 5.83 -4.64
N LYS A 135 -14.86 6.30 -5.39
CA LYS A 135 -13.78 5.50 -5.97
C LYS A 135 -12.52 6.32 -6.22
N GLY A 136 -11.41 5.62 -6.41
CA GLY A 136 -10.12 6.19 -6.78
C GLY A 136 -9.11 5.11 -7.12
N GLU A 137 -7.83 5.46 -7.04
CA GLU A 137 -6.75 4.55 -7.44
C GLU A 137 -5.49 4.73 -6.61
N PHE A 138 -4.75 3.64 -6.48
CA PHE A 138 -3.36 3.60 -6.03
C PHE A 138 -2.47 3.34 -7.25
N ILE A 139 -1.51 4.21 -7.49
CA ILE A 139 -0.47 4.02 -8.51
C ILE A 139 0.81 3.62 -7.79
N VAL A 140 1.21 2.37 -7.96
CA VAL A 140 2.43 1.81 -7.37
C VAL A 140 3.51 1.73 -8.47
N LYS A 141 4.66 2.33 -8.21
CA LYS A 141 5.86 2.35 -9.09
C LYS A 141 6.96 1.44 -8.56
#